data_0043b5920735710cb1a1c9cddff6c901
#
_entry.id   0043b5920735710cb1a1c9cddff6c901
#
_cell.length_a   1.000
_cell.length_b   1.000
_cell.length_c   1.000
_cell.angle_alpha   90.00
_cell.angle_beta   90.00
_cell.angle_gamma   90.00
#
_symmetry.space_group_name_H-M   'P 1'
#
loop_
_entity.id
_entity.type
_entity.pdbx_description
1 polymer ?
#
loop_
_entity_poly.entity_id
_entity_poly.type
_entity_poly.pdbx_seq_one_letter_code
_entity_poly.pdbx_strand_id
1 'polypeptide(L)'
;MDDLDALARQQLDEARASAHGRSARLFLRDGPLRQTVIALVAGAELDEHNAPPAASLQVLHGRVRLTGAGGGPELTMGQVADPRERHGLLAVEDSAVLLTAVTEIAAGARPTASAGAMRD
;
A
#
# COMPACT_ATOMS: atom_id res chain seq x y z
N MET A 1 -0.09 4.83 19.97
CA MET A 1 1.03 4.21 19.25
C MET A 1 0.57 2.91 18.63
N ASP A 2 0.91 2.68 17.36
CA ASP A 2 0.45 1.48 16.67
C ASP A 2 1.58 0.50 16.46
N ASP A 3 1.23 -0.78 16.53
CA ASP A 3 2.18 -1.86 16.30
C ASP A 3 1.81 -2.50 14.96
N LEU A 4 2.67 -2.39 13.99
CA LEU A 4 2.39 -2.90 12.64
C LEU A 4 2.18 -4.41 12.60
N ASP A 5 2.90 -5.16 13.42
CA ASP A 5 2.69 -6.60 13.45
C ASP A 5 1.29 -6.93 13.97
N ALA A 6 0.84 -6.22 15.00
CA ALA A 6 -0.49 -6.45 15.54
C ALA A 6 -1.56 -6.04 14.53
N LEU A 7 -1.36 -4.91 13.85
CA LEU A 7 -2.30 -4.48 12.83
C LEU A 7 -2.35 -5.45 11.67
N ALA A 8 -1.21 -5.98 11.25
CA ALA A 8 -1.17 -6.95 10.16
C ALA A 8 -1.94 -8.21 10.53
N ARG A 9 -1.75 -8.72 11.76
CA ARG A 9 -2.46 -9.91 12.19
C ARG A 9 -3.96 -9.67 12.29
N GLN A 10 -4.36 -8.53 12.83
CA GLN A 10 -5.78 -8.19 12.93
C GLN A 10 -6.42 -8.11 11.56
N GLN A 11 -5.75 -7.45 10.64
CA GLN A 11 -6.32 -7.28 9.30
C GLN A 11 -6.34 -8.60 8.52
N LEU A 12 -5.35 -9.47 8.73
CA LEU A 12 -5.41 -10.78 8.10
C LEU A 12 -6.59 -11.60 8.61
N ASP A 13 -6.87 -11.54 9.92
CA ASP A 13 -8.04 -12.24 10.47
C ASP A 13 -9.32 -11.68 9.86
N GLU A 14 -9.42 -10.36 9.72
CA GLU A 14 -10.59 -9.75 9.11
C GLU A 14 -10.71 -10.11 7.63
N ALA A 15 -9.59 -10.14 6.92
CA ALA A 15 -9.61 -10.51 5.52
C ALA A 15 -10.08 -11.94 5.31
N ARG A 16 -9.66 -12.85 6.21
CA ARG A 16 -10.09 -14.24 6.13
C ARG A 16 -11.57 -14.39 6.39
N ALA A 17 -12.16 -13.49 7.16
CA ALA A 17 -13.59 -13.52 7.45
C ALA A 17 -14.39 -12.70 6.44
N SER A 18 -13.74 -11.98 5.54
CA SER A 18 -14.40 -11.13 4.57
C SER A 18 -14.83 -11.92 3.35
N ALA A 19 -15.99 -11.59 2.78
CA ALA A 19 -16.47 -12.24 1.57
C ALA A 19 -15.54 -12.05 0.39
N HIS A 20 -14.79 -10.95 0.37
CA HIS A 20 -13.88 -10.66 -0.74
C HIS A 20 -12.43 -10.99 -0.42
N GLY A 21 -12.15 -11.51 0.77
CA GLY A 21 -10.80 -11.93 1.14
C GLY A 21 -9.84 -10.78 1.36
N ARG A 22 -10.35 -9.60 1.71
CA ARG A 22 -9.47 -8.46 1.94
C ARG A 22 -10.04 -7.55 3.01
N SER A 23 -9.16 -6.82 3.66
CA SER A 23 -9.53 -5.81 4.64
C SER A 23 -8.48 -4.72 4.64
N ALA A 24 -8.81 -3.56 5.18
CA ALA A 24 -7.87 -2.46 5.23
C ALA A 24 -8.17 -1.59 6.45
N ARG A 25 -7.14 -1.05 7.04
CA ARG A 25 -7.29 -0.13 8.16
C ARG A 25 -6.37 1.07 7.98
N LEU A 26 -6.97 2.24 7.86
CA LEU A 26 -6.24 3.50 7.88
C LEU A 26 -5.95 3.81 9.34
N PHE A 27 -4.68 3.73 9.74
CA PHE A 27 -4.34 3.94 11.14
C PHE A 27 -3.60 5.26 11.40
N LEU A 28 -3.11 5.90 10.37
CA LEU A 28 -2.44 7.19 10.51
C LEU A 28 -2.94 8.15 9.44
N ARG A 29 -3.36 9.31 9.90
CA ARG A 29 -3.88 10.34 9.03
C ARG A 29 -3.37 11.66 9.56
N ASP A 30 -2.48 12.31 8.83
CA ASP A 30 -1.86 13.54 9.28
C ASP A 30 -1.68 14.45 8.07
N GLY A 31 -2.52 15.49 7.95
CA GLY A 31 -2.50 16.32 6.77
C GLY A 31 -2.70 15.44 5.53
N PRO A 32 -1.84 15.56 4.54
CA PRO A 32 -1.95 14.72 3.34
C PRO A 32 -1.38 13.32 3.50
N LEU A 33 -0.74 13.01 4.62
CA LEU A 33 -0.13 11.71 4.85
C LEU A 33 -1.18 10.69 5.27
N ARG A 34 -1.13 9.52 4.66
CA ARG A 34 -2.01 8.39 5.02
C ARG A 34 -1.17 7.15 5.12
N GLN A 35 -1.40 6.36 6.18
CA GLN A 35 -0.80 5.03 6.27
C GLN A 35 -1.91 4.02 6.55
N THR A 36 -1.94 2.99 5.73
CA THR A 36 -2.99 1.97 5.77
C THR A 36 -2.36 0.60 5.76
N VAL A 37 -2.84 -0.29 6.63
CA VAL A 37 -2.48 -1.70 6.53
C VAL A 37 -3.58 -2.39 5.75
N ILE A 38 -3.21 -3.08 4.67
CA ILE A 38 -4.14 -3.80 3.81
C ILE A 38 -3.79 -5.26 3.88
N ALA A 39 -4.77 -6.12 4.13
CA ALA A 39 -4.57 -7.56 4.15
C ALA A 39 -5.37 -8.22 3.05
N LEU A 40 -4.79 -9.26 2.46
CA LEU A 40 -5.38 -9.99 1.35
C LEU A 40 -5.10 -11.46 1.58
N VAL A 41 -6.13 -12.31 1.47
CA VAL A 41 -5.88 -13.75 1.49
C VAL A 41 -5.35 -14.18 0.12
N ALA A 42 -4.70 -15.33 0.06
CA ALA A 42 -4.14 -15.84 -1.19
C ALA A 42 -5.19 -15.80 -2.31
N GLY A 43 -4.81 -15.26 -3.43
CA GLY A 43 -5.70 -15.12 -4.60
C GLY A 43 -6.56 -13.88 -4.62
N ALA A 44 -6.63 -13.14 -3.51
CA ALA A 44 -7.42 -11.91 -3.50
C ALA A 44 -6.66 -10.79 -4.21
N GLU A 45 -7.39 -9.86 -4.76
CA GLU A 45 -6.81 -8.77 -5.53
C GLU A 45 -7.37 -7.43 -5.13
N LEU A 46 -6.55 -6.40 -5.29
CA LEU A 46 -7.01 -5.03 -5.33
C LEU A 46 -6.93 -4.60 -6.78
N ASP A 47 -8.00 -4.01 -7.28
CA ASP A 47 -8.05 -3.59 -8.67
C ASP A 47 -7.09 -2.45 -8.94
N GLU A 48 -6.71 -2.29 -10.20
CA GLU A 48 -5.89 -1.17 -10.60
C GLU A 48 -6.57 0.15 -10.30
N HIS A 49 -5.80 1.09 -9.88
CA HIS A 49 -6.28 2.43 -9.63
C HIS A 49 -5.15 3.42 -9.88
N ASN A 50 -5.50 4.68 -10.02
CA ASN A 50 -4.50 5.70 -10.24
C ASN A 50 -3.64 5.86 -9.01
N ALA A 51 -2.34 6.03 -9.23
CA ALA A 51 -1.43 6.23 -8.13
C ALA A 51 -1.67 7.59 -7.49
N PRO A 52 -1.53 7.71 -6.17
CA PRO A 52 -1.57 9.03 -5.53
C PRO A 52 -0.32 9.82 -5.91
N PRO A 53 -0.25 11.12 -5.57
CA PRO A 53 0.92 11.93 -5.90
C PRO A 53 2.24 11.34 -5.43
N ALA A 54 2.23 10.64 -4.31
CA ALA A 54 3.40 9.92 -3.84
C ALA A 54 2.94 8.76 -2.99
N ALA A 55 3.62 7.64 -3.09
CA ALA A 55 3.26 6.46 -2.32
C ALA A 55 4.41 5.48 -2.22
N SER A 56 4.39 4.68 -1.18
CA SER A 56 5.25 3.51 -1.10
C SER A 56 4.41 2.34 -0.58
N LEU A 57 4.78 1.15 -0.98
CA LEU A 57 4.11 -0.06 -0.55
C LEU A 57 5.16 -1.00 0.03
N GLN A 58 4.99 -1.39 1.27
CA GLN A 58 5.92 -2.30 1.93
C GLN A 58 5.19 -3.58 2.33
N VAL A 59 5.78 -4.73 2.05
CA VAL A 59 5.19 -6.00 2.45
C VAL A 59 5.55 -6.27 3.90
N LEU A 60 4.54 -6.43 4.74
CA LEU A 60 4.72 -6.75 6.15
C LEU A 60 4.71 -8.26 6.39
N HIS A 61 3.97 -9.00 5.57
CA HIS A 61 3.82 -10.44 5.70
C HIS A 61 3.39 -11.01 4.36
N GLY A 62 3.91 -12.18 4.00
CA GLY A 62 3.47 -12.88 2.81
C GLY A 62 4.19 -12.46 1.55
N ARG A 63 3.49 -12.63 0.43
CA ARG A 63 4.03 -12.34 -0.90
C ARG A 63 2.95 -11.79 -1.78
N VAL A 64 3.23 -10.69 -2.44
CA VAL A 64 2.28 -10.04 -3.34
C VAL A 64 2.93 -9.77 -4.69
N ARG A 65 2.10 -9.61 -5.72
CA ARG A 65 2.57 -9.22 -7.05
C ARG A 65 1.86 -7.94 -7.43
N LEU A 66 2.61 -6.96 -7.90
CA LEU A 66 2.01 -5.76 -8.47
C LEU A 66 1.45 -6.14 -9.83
N THR A 67 0.23 -5.72 -10.13
CA THR A 67 -0.42 -6.01 -11.40
C THR A 67 -0.60 -4.70 -12.16
N GLY A 68 -0.85 -4.82 -13.45
CA GLY A 68 -1.02 -3.67 -14.32
C GLY A 68 -0.46 -3.98 -15.69
N ALA A 69 -0.35 -2.97 -16.53
CA ALA A 69 0.15 -3.15 -17.88
C ALA A 69 1.58 -3.68 -17.83
N GLY A 70 1.83 -4.77 -18.48
CA GLY A 70 3.17 -5.34 -18.50
C GLY A 70 3.51 -6.21 -17.31
N GLY A 71 2.57 -6.44 -16.41
CA GLY A 71 2.83 -7.22 -15.22
C GLY A 71 3.64 -6.46 -14.20
N GLY A 72 4.16 -7.11 -13.22
CA GLY A 72 4.95 -6.45 -12.20
C GLY A 72 5.71 -7.44 -11.35
N PRO A 73 6.59 -6.93 -10.48
CA PRO A 73 7.40 -7.79 -9.65
C PRO A 73 6.60 -8.40 -8.50
N GLU A 74 7.12 -9.49 -7.99
CA GLU A 74 6.65 -10.03 -6.72
C GLU A 74 7.49 -9.42 -5.61
N LEU A 75 6.85 -9.19 -4.49
CA LEU A 75 7.50 -8.63 -3.31
C LEU A 75 7.23 -9.52 -2.11
N THR A 76 8.24 -9.68 -1.27
CA THR A 76 8.09 -10.47 -0.05
C THR A 76 8.36 -9.59 1.16
N MET A 77 8.20 -10.18 2.34
CA MET A 77 8.32 -9.46 3.59
C MET A 77 9.53 -8.54 3.64
N GLY A 78 9.33 -7.32 4.03
CA GLY A 78 10.36 -6.32 4.14
C GLY A 78 10.66 -5.54 2.88
N GLN A 79 10.22 -6.00 1.73
CA GLN A 79 10.50 -5.29 0.48
C GLN A 79 9.54 -4.12 0.29
N VAL A 80 10.03 -3.07 -0.33
CA VAL A 80 9.27 -1.85 -0.58
C VAL A 80 9.25 -1.55 -2.06
N ALA A 81 8.09 -1.17 -2.56
CA ALA A 81 7.94 -0.74 -3.94
C ALA A 81 7.42 0.69 -3.99
N ASP A 82 7.69 1.34 -5.12
CA ASP A 82 7.20 2.68 -5.40
C ASP A 82 6.17 2.54 -6.54
N PRO A 83 4.89 2.46 -6.21
CA PRO A 83 3.86 2.28 -7.23
C PRO A 83 3.55 3.60 -7.93
N ARG A 84 4.38 3.98 -8.86
CA ARG A 84 4.24 5.27 -9.53
C ARG A 84 3.14 5.33 -10.55
N GLU A 85 2.72 4.20 -11.06
CA GLU A 85 1.72 4.16 -12.08
C GLU A 85 0.47 3.47 -11.58
N ARG A 86 -0.51 3.36 -12.43
CA ARG A 86 -1.73 2.67 -12.07
C ARG A 86 -1.44 1.19 -11.83
N HIS A 87 -1.67 0.74 -10.63
CA HIS A 87 -1.38 -0.63 -10.23
C HIS A 87 -2.52 -1.27 -9.48
N GLY A 88 -2.63 -2.57 -9.64
CA GLY A 88 -3.38 -3.41 -8.72
C GLY A 88 -2.40 -4.23 -7.90
N LEU A 89 -2.93 -5.12 -7.09
CA LEU A 89 -2.15 -5.95 -6.20
C LEU A 89 -2.80 -7.32 -6.11
N LEU A 90 -2.01 -8.37 -6.31
CA LEU A 90 -2.48 -9.74 -6.18
C LEU A 90 -1.73 -10.41 -5.05
N ALA A 91 -2.44 -11.02 -4.10
CA ALA A 91 -1.80 -11.77 -3.04
C ALA A 91 -1.47 -13.16 -3.55
N VAL A 92 -0.19 -13.50 -3.58
CA VAL A 92 0.25 -14.84 -3.97
C VAL A 92 0.01 -15.80 -2.82
N GLU A 93 0.12 -15.31 -1.59
CA GLU A 93 -0.24 -16.05 -0.40
C GLU A 93 -0.90 -15.05 0.54
N ASP A 94 -1.40 -15.49 1.69
CA ASP A 94 -2.01 -14.57 2.65
C ASP A 94 -1.00 -13.50 3.01
N SER A 95 -1.37 -12.24 2.81
CA SER A 95 -0.40 -11.15 2.90
C SER A 95 -0.96 -9.93 3.58
N ALA A 96 -0.07 -9.14 4.14
CA ALA A 96 -0.39 -7.82 4.66
C ALA A 96 0.65 -6.84 4.18
N VAL A 97 0.21 -5.66 3.76
CA VAL A 97 1.10 -4.63 3.25
C VAL A 97 0.83 -3.30 3.95
N LEU A 98 1.84 -2.46 4.00
CA LEU A 98 1.71 -1.10 4.49
C LEU A 98 1.75 -0.17 3.30
N LEU A 99 0.66 0.54 3.08
CA LEU A 99 0.61 1.56 2.04
C LEU A 99 0.78 2.91 2.71
N THR A 100 1.81 3.63 2.30
CA THR A 100 2.03 5.02 2.73
C THR A 100 1.74 5.89 1.52
N ALA A 101 0.85 6.84 1.66
CA ALA A 101 0.44 7.66 0.53
C ALA A 101 0.27 9.12 0.92
N VAL A 102 0.55 9.98 -0.04
CA VAL A 102 0.27 11.40 0.07
C VAL A 102 -0.94 11.65 -0.81
N THR A 103 -2.04 12.11 -0.21
CA THR A 103 -3.31 12.17 -0.94
C THR A 103 -3.41 13.36 -1.85
N GLU A 104 -2.75 14.47 -1.51
CA GLU A 104 -2.78 15.63 -2.36
C GLU A 104 -1.64 16.56 -2.01
N ILE A 105 -1.23 17.36 -2.96
CA ILE A 105 -0.26 18.41 -2.75
C ILE A 105 -0.98 19.68 -3.12
N ALA A 106 -1.12 20.59 -2.16
CA ALA A 106 -1.85 21.83 -2.42
C ALA A 106 -1.11 22.64 -3.48
N ALA A 107 -1.89 23.28 -4.35
CA ALA A 107 -1.33 24.16 -5.33
C ALA A 107 -0.58 25.26 -4.59
N GLY A 108 0.55 25.60 -5.00
CA GLY A 108 1.32 26.62 -4.31
C GLY A 108 2.17 26.06 -3.18
N ALA A 109 1.81 24.91 -2.66
CA ALA A 109 2.63 24.28 -1.65
C ALA A 109 3.54 23.27 -2.30
N ARG A 110 3.33 23.03 -3.57
CA ARG A 110 4.09 22.08 -4.26
C ARG A 110 5.52 22.50 -4.26
N PRO A 111 6.38 21.73 -3.81
CA PRO A 111 7.75 22.11 -3.82
C PRO A 111 8.16 22.21 -5.24
N THR A 112 8.84 23.18 -5.50
CA THR A 112 9.36 23.25 -6.74
C THR A 112 10.41 22.27 -6.60
N ALA A 113 10.67 21.76 -7.57
CA ALA A 113 11.57 20.75 -7.48
C ALA A 113 12.69 21.00 -6.64
N SER A 114 12.66 21.95 -6.18
CA SER A 114 13.57 22.21 -5.40
C SER A 114 13.51 21.59 -4.32
N ALA A 115 12.84 21.59 -4.13
CA ALA A 115 12.86 21.07 -3.25
C ALA A 115 13.16 19.98 -3.63
N GLY A 116 13.01 20.07 -4.53
CA GLY A 116 13.04 19.01 -4.88
C GLY A 116 13.97 18.45 -4.31
N ALA A 117 14.24 18.93 -3.97
CA ALA A 117 14.80 18.40 -3.54
C ALA A 117 14.49 17.66 -2.63
N MET A 118 14.08 17.48 -2.27
CA MET A 118 13.84 16.72 -1.53
C MET A 118 13.45 15.63 -1.91
N ARG A 119 13.52 15.46 -2.63
CA ARG A 119 13.26 14.53 -3.14
C ARG A 119 13.81 13.75 -3.40
N ASP A 120 13.99 13.56 -3.06
CA ASP A 120 14.48 13.07 -3.28
C ASP A 120 14.69 12.82 -3.34
#